data_7b7086f4bdf665b53f0911fe9c6cc09d
#
_entry.id   7b7086f4bdf665b53f0911fe9c6cc09d
#
_cell.length_a   1.000
_cell.length_b   1.000
_cell.length_c   1.000
_cell.angle_alpha   90.00
_cell.angle_beta   90.00
_cell.angle_gamma   90.00
#
_symmetry.space_group_name_H-M   'P 1'
#
loop_
_entity.id
_entity.type
_entity.pdbx_description
1 polymer ?
#
loop_
_entity_poly.entity_id
_entity_poly.type
_entity_poly.pdbx_seq_one_letter_code
_entity_poly.pdbx_strand_id
1 'polypeptide(L)'
;MKISRFSEAQIIGILKEHQAGMSAPDLCRKHGISDATFYNWRRKYGGMEVADAKRLKALETENVKLKKMLAEQMMDVATLKEMLGKKLLRPGSRRNAVDWAMKEKSYTQRRACALAGIDPRVYRRASKRPADTELRARMKELASERRRFGYRRLHILLKREGWDVNWKKLYRLYREEGLTVRKRGGRKRAVGTRAPMAIPQGPNQRWSLDFVSDALADGRRFRIFCVIDDFSRECLATVVDTSLSGIRVARELDRIAEMRGFPCMVVSDNGTELTSNAMLKWQEDRQVEWHYIAPGKPMQNGFVESFNGRLRDECLNEHLFPTLRHARHLIAAWRDDYNHNRPHSSLDGLTPREYHQRSEEDQTLNRAHL
;
A
#
# COMPACT_ATOMS: atom_id res chain seq x y z
N MET A 1 -3.76 -42.07 -35.97
CA MET A 1 -4.56 -43.27 -36.27
C MET A 1 -3.94 -43.93 -37.48
N LYS A 2 -3.72 -45.29 -37.48
CA LYS A 2 -3.29 -46.02 -38.69
C LYS A 2 -4.43 -45.95 -39.68
N ILE A 3 -4.13 -45.56 -40.92
CA ILE A 3 -5.10 -45.55 -42.02
C ILE A 3 -5.54 -46.99 -42.26
N SER A 4 -6.85 -47.22 -42.24
CA SER A 4 -7.41 -48.56 -42.56
C SER A 4 -7.05 -48.96 -43.99
N ARG A 5 -6.59 -50.16 -44.17
CA ARG A 5 -6.20 -50.69 -45.47
C ARG A 5 -7.41 -50.84 -46.40
N PHE A 6 -8.62 -50.94 -45.85
CA PHE A 6 -9.87 -51.12 -46.58
C PHE A 6 -10.82 -49.98 -46.40
N SER A 7 -11.46 -49.53 -47.47
CA SER A 7 -12.53 -48.51 -47.39
C SER A 7 -13.84 -49.15 -46.90
N GLU A 8 -14.76 -48.32 -46.38
CA GLU A 8 -16.07 -48.79 -45.91
C GLU A 8 -16.85 -49.52 -47.00
N ALA A 9 -16.73 -49.07 -48.25
CA ALA A 9 -17.34 -49.74 -49.41
C ALA A 9 -16.77 -51.16 -49.66
N GLN A 10 -15.46 -51.32 -49.52
CA GLN A 10 -14.80 -52.63 -49.64
C GLN A 10 -15.17 -53.56 -48.49
N ILE A 11 -15.24 -53.01 -47.25
CA ILE A 11 -15.64 -53.80 -46.07
C ILE A 11 -17.07 -54.35 -46.26
N ILE A 12 -18.01 -53.51 -46.68
CA ILE A 12 -19.42 -53.95 -46.95
C ILE A 12 -19.48 -54.89 -48.09
N GLY A 13 -18.69 -54.69 -49.18
CA GLY A 13 -18.57 -55.63 -50.29
C GLY A 13 -18.18 -57.02 -49.80
N ILE A 14 -17.17 -57.14 -48.96
CA ILE A 14 -16.70 -58.39 -48.36
C ILE A 14 -17.78 -59.04 -47.49
N LEU A 15 -18.52 -58.22 -46.69
CA LEU A 15 -19.62 -58.75 -45.88
C LEU A 15 -20.82 -59.27 -46.73
N LYS A 16 -21.10 -58.59 -47.86
CA LYS A 16 -22.12 -59.03 -48.80
C LYS A 16 -21.73 -60.33 -49.50
N GLU A 17 -20.44 -60.55 -49.84
CA GLU A 17 -19.97 -61.85 -50.37
C GLU A 17 -20.21 -62.97 -49.35
N HIS A 18 -20.07 -62.75 -48.08
CA HIS A 18 -20.42 -63.70 -47.03
C HIS A 18 -21.94 -64.04 -47.03
N GLN A 19 -22.79 -62.99 -47.12
CA GLN A 19 -24.23 -63.15 -47.17
C GLN A 19 -24.68 -63.90 -48.39
N ALA A 20 -23.94 -63.83 -49.51
CA ALA A 20 -24.17 -64.57 -50.75
C ALA A 20 -23.72 -66.02 -50.66
N GLY A 21 -23.24 -66.56 -49.51
CA GLY A 21 -22.93 -67.92 -49.24
C GLY A 21 -21.46 -68.31 -49.18
N MET A 22 -20.51 -67.39 -49.31
CA MET A 22 -19.07 -67.66 -49.18
C MET A 22 -18.68 -67.83 -47.68
N SER A 23 -17.88 -68.85 -47.38
CA SER A 23 -17.47 -69.11 -45.99
C SER A 23 -16.53 -68.08 -45.47
N ALA A 24 -16.55 -67.77 -44.12
CA ALA A 24 -15.67 -66.78 -43.50
C ALA A 24 -14.16 -67.09 -43.70
N PRO A 25 -13.69 -68.39 -43.61
CA PRO A 25 -12.30 -68.71 -43.87
C PRO A 25 -11.83 -68.41 -45.29
N ASP A 26 -12.69 -68.64 -46.27
CA ASP A 26 -12.36 -68.45 -47.70
C ASP A 26 -12.28 -66.95 -48.03
N LEU A 27 -13.17 -66.11 -47.41
CA LEU A 27 -13.14 -64.66 -47.51
C LEU A 27 -11.87 -64.06 -46.86
N CYS A 28 -11.49 -64.61 -45.71
CA CYS A 28 -10.28 -64.20 -45.06
C CYS A 28 -9.04 -64.49 -45.89
N ARG A 29 -8.95 -65.65 -46.55
CA ARG A 29 -7.86 -65.94 -47.49
C ARG A 29 -7.90 -65.06 -48.72
N LYS A 30 -9.07 -64.88 -49.33
CA LYS A 30 -9.24 -64.04 -50.54
C LYS A 30 -8.82 -62.60 -50.36
N HIS A 31 -9.20 -62.01 -49.27
CA HIS A 31 -8.96 -60.56 -49.00
C HIS A 31 -7.77 -60.31 -48.10
N GLY A 32 -7.04 -61.34 -47.63
CA GLY A 32 -5.86 -61.20 -46.79
C GLY A 32 -6.15 -60.56 -45.46
N ILE A 33 -7.26 -60.92 -44.81
CA ILE A 33 -7.70 -60.45 -43.50
C ILE A 33 -7.72 -61.57 -42.48
N SER A 34 -7.57 -61.28 -41.21
CA SER A 34 -7.72 -62.23 -40.14
C SER A 34 -9.21 -62.48 -39.80
N ASP A 35 -9.54 -63.70 -39.30
CA ASP A 35 -10.87 -64.02 -38.83
C ASP A 35 -11.38 -63.03 -37.81
N ALA A 36 -10.53 -62.60 -36.87
CA ALA A 36 -10.87 -61.58 -35.89
C ALA A 36 -11.27 -60.24 -36.54
N THR A 37 -10.59 -59.84 -37.63
CA THR A 37 -10.93 -58.61 -38.39
C THR A 37 -12.30 -58.78 -39.08
N PHE A 38 -12.55 -59.93 -39.70
CA PHE A 38 -13.83 -60.23 -40.35
C PHE A 38 -15.00 -60.17 -39.34
N TYR A 39 -14.90 -60.85 -38.20
CA TYR A 39 -15.96 -60.85 -37.19
C TYR A 39 -16.13 -59.43 -36.53
N ASN A 40 -15.08 -58.65 -36.37
CA ASN A 40 -15.19 -57.25 -35.95
C ASN A 40 -15.94 -56.41 -36.99
N TRP A 41 -15.66 -56.60 -38.28
CA TRP A 41 -16.38 -55.89 -39.33
C TRP A 41 -17.87 -56.35 -39.40
N ARG A 42 -18.14 -57.66 -39.27
CA ARG A 42 -19.49 -58.16 -39.21
C ARG A 42 -20.30 -57.62 -38.07
N ARG A 43 -19.65 -57.46 -36.85
CA ARG A 43 -20.29 -56.84 -35.67
C ARG A 43 -20.58 -55.36 -35.88
N LYS A 44 -19.68 -54.68 -36.58
CA LYS A 44 -19.77 -53.18 -36.69
C LYS A 44 -20.63 -52.78 -37.92
N TYR A 45 -20.56 -53.50 -39.01
CA TYR A 45 -21.14 -53.10 -40.28
C TYR A 45 -22.13 -54.11 -40.82
N GLY A 46 -22.43 -55.23 -40.14
CA GLY A 46 -23.35 -56.25 -40.59
C GLY A 46 -24.79 -55.71 -40.76
N GLY A 47 -25.36 -55.92 -41.94
CA GLY A 47 -26.69 -55.40 -42.26
C GLY A 47 -26.76 -53.94 -42.69
N MET A 48 -25.62 -53.21 -42.75
CA MET A 48 -25.58 -51.84 -43.22
C MET A 48 -25.36 -51.76 -44.75
N GLU A 49 -25.92 -50.67 -45.32
CA GLU A 49 -25.56 -50.29 -46.69
C GLU A 49 -24.30 -49.41 -46.69
N VAL A 50 -23.66 -49.19 -47.85
CA VAL A 50 -22.46 -48.40 -48.02
C VAL A 50 -22.70 -46.92 -47.55
N ALA A 51 -23.90 -46.42 -47.80
CA ALA A 51 -24.30 -45.08 -47.37
C ALA A 51 -24.32 -44.98 -45.85
N ASP A 52 -24.87 -45.95 -45.14
CA ASP A 52 -24.98 -46.00 -43.69
C ASP A 52 -23.60 -46.14 -43.02
N ALA A 53 -22.71 -46.95 -43.56
CA ALA A 53 -21.34 -47.06 -43.02
C ALA A 53 -20.53 -45.83 -43.20
N LYS A 54 -20.66 -45.08 -44.30
CA LYS A 54 -20.04 -43.77 -44.49
C LYS A 54 -20.58 -42.75 -43.51
N ARG A 55 -21.91 -42.74 -43.29
CA ARG A 55 -22.58 -41.85 -42.33
C ARG A 55 -22.15 -42.15 -40.90
N LEU A 56 -22.06 -43.44 -40.51
CA LEU A 56 -21.57 -43.85 -39.19
C LEU A 56 -20.15 -43.33 -38.94
N LYS A 57 -19.26 -43.52 -39.91
CA LYS A 57 -17.87 -43.01 -39.78
C LYS A 57 -17.80 -41.49 -39.68
N ALA A 58 -18.60 -40.79 -40.47
CA ALA A 58 -18.71 -39.34 -40.38
C ALA A 58 -19.15 -38.89 -38.97
N LEU A 59 -20.19 -39.51 -38.42
CA LEU A 59 -20.70 -39.25 -37.07
C LEU A 59 -19.68 -39.61 -35.97
N GLU A 60 -18.98 -40.74 -36.11
CA GLU A 60 -17.90 -41.09 -35.17
C GLU A 60 -16.78 -40.04 -35.17
N THR A 61 -16.36 -39.58 -36.36
CA THR A 61 -15.34 -38.54 -36.52
C THR A 61 -15.79 -37.21 -35.93
N GLU A 62 -17.04 -36.81 -36.18
CA GLU A 62 -17.63 -35.63 -35.61
C GLU A 62 -17.74 -35.72 -34.08
N ASN A 63 -18.19 -36.88 -33.55
CA ASN A 63 -18.29 -37.09 -32.11
C ASN A 63 -16.93 -37.00 -31.42
N VAL A 64 -15.85 -37.54 -31.98
CA VAL A 64 -14.49 -37.40 -31.48
C VAL A 64 -14.06 -35.92 -31.49
N LYS A 65 -14.36 -35.19 -32.57
CA LYS A 65 -14.07 -33.76 -32.68
C LYS A 65 -14.84 -32.96 -31.64
N LEU A 66 -16.15 -33.22 -31.50
CA LEU A 66 -16.99 -32.52 -30.50
C LEU A 66 -16.54 -32.80 -29.07
N LYS A 67 -16.24 -34.06 -28.73
CA LYS A 67 -15.71 -34.41 -27.39
C LYS A 67 -14.39 -33.67 -27.07
N LYS A 68 -13.48 -33.58 -28.05
CA LYS A 68 -12.23 -32.84 -27.89
C LYS A 68 -12.49 -31.35 -27.67
N MET A 69 -13.36 -30.75 -28.48
CA MET A 69 -13.73 -29.33 -28.32
C MET A 69 -14.40 -29.07 -26.99
N LEU A 70 -15.29 -29.95 -26.54
CA LEU A 70 -15.95 -29.82 -25.24
C LEU A 70 -14.93 -29.87 -24.09
N ALA A 71 -14.01 -30.84 -24.10
CA ALA A 71 -12.96 -30.92 -23.09
C ALA A 71 -12.09 -29.66 -23.06
N GLU A 72 -11.69 -29.12 -24.21
CA GLU A 72 -10.93 -27.89 -24.32
C GLU A 72 -11.69 -26.68 -23.74
N GLN A 73 -13.00 -26.57 -24.05
CA GLN A 73 -13.83 -25.47 -23.50
C GLN A 73 -14.04 -25.60 -22.00
N MET A 74 -14.23 -26.81 -21.48
CA MET A 74 -14.33 -26.99 -20.01
C MET A 74 -13.06 -26.60 -19.29
N MET A 75 -11.88 -26.89 -19.84
CA MET A 75 -10.59 -26.45 -19.29
C MET A 75 -10.45 -24.92 -19.33
N ASP A 76 -10.85 -24.27 -20.43
CA ASP A 76 -10.81 -22.83 -20.58
C ASP A 76 -11.74 -22.14 -19.59
N VAL A 77 -12.96 -22.63 -19.40
CA VAL A 77 -13.93 -22.11 -18.42
C VAL A 77 -13.39 -22.25 -16.99
N ALA A 78 -12.81 -23.40 -16.63
CA ALA A 78 -12.20 -23.60 -15.33
C ALA A 78 -11.05 -22.60 -15.09
N THR A 79 -10.17 -22.44 -16.08
CA THR A 79 -9.05 -21.49 -16.02
C THR A 79 -9.52 -20.04 -15.91
N LEU A 80 -10.57 -19.66 -16.66
CA LEU A 80 -11.16 -18.33 -16.57
C LEU A 80 -11.78 -18.05 -15.20
N LYS A 81 -12.46 -19.03 -14.59
CA LYS A 81 -12.99 -18.90 -13.22
C LYS A 81 -11.87 -18.64 -12.20
N GLU A 82 -10.76 -19.34 -12.29
CA GLU A 82 -9.59 -19.12 -11.44
C GLU A 82 -8.93 -17.74 -11.69
N MET A 83 -8.92 -17.29 -12.94
CA MET A 83 -8.41 -15.95 -13.30
C MET A 83 -9.30 -14.80 -12.80
N LEU A 84 -10.62 -14.96 -12.79
CA LEU A 84 -11.57 -13.93 -12.35
C LEU A 84 -11.30 -13.47 -10.90
N GLY A 85 -10.84 -14.37 -10.03
CA GLY A 85 -10.42 -14.03 -8.68
C GLY A 85 -9.19 -13.11 -8.60
N LYS A 86 -8.42 -12.95 -9.68
CA LYS A 86 -7.12 -12.23 -9.71
C LYS A 86 -7.19 -10.77 -10.20
N LYS A 87 -8.36 -10.17 -10.36
CA LYS A 87 -8.57 -8.76 -10.82
C LYS A 87 -7.69 -8.38 -12.03
N LEU A 88 -7.98 -8.92 -13.20
CA LEU A 88 -7.22 -8.73 -14.45
C LEU A 88 -7.35 -7.33 -15.09
N LEU A 89 -7.57 -6.28 -14.31
CA LEU A 89 -7.82 -4.92 -14.80
C LEU A 89 -6.59 -4.21 -15.39
N ARG A 90 -5.38 -4.65 -15.03
CA ARG A 90 -4.14 -3.97 -15.44
C ARG A 90 -3.30 -4.84 -16.37
N PRO A 91 -2.55 -4.25 -17.34
CA PRO A 91 -1.68 -5.02 -18.24
C PRO A 91 -0.67 -5.93 -17.51
N GLY A 92 -0.14 -5.49 -16.37
CA GLY A 92 0.74 -6.30 -15.53
C GLY A 92 0.04 -7.53 -14.95
N SER A 93 -1.17 -7.37 -14.42
CA SER A 93 -1.96 -8.50 -13.90
C SER A 93 -2.31 -9.51 -14.98
N ARG A 94 -2.60 -9.05 -16.21
CA ARG A 94 -2.84 -9.92 -17.37
C ARG A 94 -1.59 -10.72 -17.77
N ARG A 95 -0.39 -10.09 -17.74
CA ARG A 95 0.88 -10.81 -17.98
C ARG A 95 1.11 -11.91 -16.95
N ASN A 96 0.96 -11.58 -15.67
CA ASN A 96 1.10 -12.57 -14.59
C ASN A 96 0.11 -13.71 -14.71
N ALA A 97 -1.12 -13.44 -15.22
CA ALA A 97 -2.11 -14.47 -15.48
C ALA A 97 -1.71 -15.37 -16.65
N VAL A 98 -1.08 -14.82 -17.71
CA VAL A 98 -0.52 -15.60 -18.82
C VAL A 98 0.61 -16.50 -18.31
N ASP A 99 1.56 -15.94 -17.54
CA ASP A 99 2.68 -16.70 -16.97
C ASP A 99 2.17 -17.85 -16.10
N TRP A 100 1.18 -17.58 -15.25
CA TRP A 100 0.54 -18.58 -14.43
C TRP A 100 -0.16 -19.67 -15.25
N ALA A 101 -0.91 -19.31 -16.30
CA ALA A 101 -1.61 -20.29 -17.13
C ALA A 101 -0.63 -21.18 -17.92
N MET A 102 0.49 -20.61 -18.35
CA MET A 102 1.56 -21.38 -19.00
C MET A 102 2.21 -22.37 -18.03
N LYS A 103 2.50 -21.92 -16.81
CA LYS A 103 3.22 -22.72 -15.80
C LYS A 103 2.34 -23.81 -15.18
N GLU A 104 1.15 -23.44 -14.72
CA GLU A 104 0.29 -24.33 -13.92
C GLU A 104 -0.67 -25.18 -14.77
N LYS A 105 -1.07 -24.67 -15.94
CA LYS A 105 -2.03 -25.36 -16.83
C LYS A 105 -1.40 -25.84 -18.13
N SER A 106 -0.09 -25.65 -18.30
CA SER A 106 0.66 -26.05 -19.51
C SER A 106 0.05 -25.52 -20.83
N TYR A 107 -0.56 -24.35 -20.79
CA TYR A 107 -1.12 -23.73 -21.98
C TYR A 107 -0.04 -23.15 -22.88
N THR A 108 -0.30 -23.17 -24.18
CA THR A 108 0.55 -22.43 -25.12
C THR A 108 0.40 -20.93 -24.89
N GLN A 109 1.47 -20.16 -25.13
CA GLN A 109 1.46 -18.70 -24.99
C GLN A 109 0.28 -18.04 -25.71
N ARG A 110 -0.02 -18.50 -26.96
CA ARG A 110 -1.13 -17.95 -27.76
C ARG A 110 -2.47 -18.14 -27.07
N ARG A 111 -2.74 -19.35 -26.55
CA ARG A 111 -3.98 -19.69 -25.85
C ARG A 111 -4.09 -18.93 -24.52
N ALA A 112 -3.02 -18.90 -23.73
CA ALA A 112 -2.99 -18.17 -22.48
C ALA A 112 -3.21 -16.65 -22.66
N CYS A 113 -2.61 -16.06 -23.72
CA CYS A 113 -2.84 -14.67 -24.08
C CYS A 113 -4.28 -14.38 -24.50
N ALA A 114 -4.89 -15.27 -25.27
CA ALA A 114 -6.29 -15.14 -25.69
C ALA A 114 -7.24 -15.14 -24.48
N LEU A 115 -7.06 -16.08 -23.54
CA LEU A 115 -7.84 -16.16 -22.31
C LEU A 115 -7.66 -14.94 -21.39
N ALA A 116 -6.44 -14.44 -21.26
CA ALA A 116 -6.14 -13.25 -20.44
C ALA A 116 -6.54 -11.91 -21.12
N GLY A 117 -6.98 -11.94 -22.39
CA GLY A 117 -7.34 -10.76 -23.17
C GLY A 117 -6.16 -9.82 -23.42
N ILE A 118 -4.96 -10.36 -23.70
CA ILE A 118 -3.76 -9.60 -24.02
C ILE A 118 -3.17 -10.08 -25.36
N ASP A 119 -2.79 -9.13 -26.22
CA ASP A 119 -2.11 -9.47 -27.46
C ASP A 119 -0.74 -10.11 -27.19
N PRO A 120 -0.33 -11.21 -27.88
CA PRO A 120 0.98 -11.83 -27.70
C PRO A 120 2.18 -10.92 -27.95
N ARG A 121 2.02 -9.91 -28.81
CA ARG A 121 3.07 -8.89 -29.03
C ARG A 121 3.24 -7.98 -27.81
N VAL A 122 2.11 -7.59 -27.19
CA VAL A 122 2.10 -6.79 -25.97
C VAL A 122 2.63 -7.59 -24.79
N TYR A 123 2.32 -8.88 -24.71
CA TYR A 123 2.86 -9.79 -23.69
C TYR A 123 4.39 -9.87 -23.77
N ARG A 124 4.95 -10.11 -24.96
CA ARG A 124 6.40 -10.23 -25.21
C ARG A 124 7.18 -8.93 -25.10
N ARG A 125 6.49 -7.78 -25.16
CA ARG A 125 7.15 -6.47 -25.10
C ARG A 125 7.76 -6.24 -23.71
N ALA A 126 9.09 -6.24 -23.62
CA ALA A 126 9.79 -5.89 -22.40
C ALA A 126 9.49 -4.44 -21.97
N SER A 127 9.45 -4.20 -20.67
CA SER A 127 9.32 -2.84 -20.16
C SER A 127 10.58 -2.04 -20.53
N LYS A 128 10.40 -0.90 -21.20
CA LYS A 128 11.49 0.05 -21.47
C LYS A 128 11.77 0.99 -20.28
N ARG A 129 11.06 0.79 -19.14
CA ARG A 129 11.26 1.63 -17.96
C ARG A 129 12.60 1.30 -17.31
N PRO A 130 13.39 2.32 -16.95
CA PRO A 130 14.61 2.10 -16.18
C PRO A 130 14.28 1.39 -14.86
N ALA A 131 15.21 0.58 -14.38
CA ALA A 131 15.03 -0.18 -13.14
C ALA A 131 15.01 0.74 -11.90
N ASP A 132 15.58 1.94 -12.02
CA ASP A 132 15.66 2.94 -10.93
C ASP A 132 16.34 2.37 -9.67
N THR A 133 17.35 1.50 -9.82
CA THR A 133 17.94 0.69 -8.73
C THR A 133 18.48 1.57 -7.60
N GLU A 134 19.24 2.61 -7.94
CA GLU A 134 19.84 3.52 -6.96
C GLU A 134 18.74 4.31 -6.19
N LEU A 135 17.77 4.86 -6.92
CA LEU A 135 16.64 5.56 -6.31
C LEU A 135 15.83 4.65 -5.39
N ARG A 136 15.63 3.38 -5.78
CA ARG A 136 14.93 2.39 -4.94
C ARG A 136 15.72 2.07 -3.68
N ALA A 137 17.03 1.89 -3.78
CA ALA A 137 17.90 1.65 -2.65
C ALA A 137 17.84 2.82 -1.67
N ARG A 138 18.07 4.06 -2.15
CA ARG A 138 18.04 5.24 -1.30
C ARG A 138 16.68 5.47 -0.66
N MET A 139 15.59 5.28 -1.41
CA MET A 139 14.23 5.37 -0.87
C MET A 139 13.98 4.34 0.26
N LYS A 140 14.50 3.11 0.14
CA LYS A 140 14.39 2.08 1.19
C LYS A 140 15.19 2.45 2.44
N GLU A 141 16.39 2.97 2.29
CA GLU A 141 17.21 3.46 3.40
C GLU A 141 16.47 4.54 4.17
N LEU A 142 16.02 5.60 3.50
CA LEU A 142 15.23 6.67 4.13
C LEU A 142 13.94 6.14 4.79
N ALA A 143 13.28 5.16 4.18
CA ALA A 143 12.08 4.55 4.77
C ALA A 143 12.40 3.68 5.99
N SER A 144 13.59 3.07 6.08
CA SER A 144 14.04 2.31 7.25
C SER A 144 14.41 3.21 8.41
N GLU A 145 15.07 4.34 8.15
CA GLU A 145 15.38 5.37 9.14
C GLU A 145 14.12 6.05 9.65
N ARG A 146 13.16 6.31 8.76
CA ARG A 146 11.93 7.07 9.00
C ARG A 146 10.68 6.21 8.79
N ARG A 147 10.48 5.17 9.58
CA ARG A 147 9.43 4.15 9.41
C ARG A 147 8.01 4.71 9.27
N ARG A 148 7.75 5.89 9.81
CA ARG A 148 6.44 6.55 9.77
C ARG A 148 6.29 7.59 8.66
N PHE A 149 7.31 7.76 7.80
CA PHE A 149 7.23 8.69 6.69
C PHE A 149 6.54 8.05 5.48
N GLY A 150 5.49 8.71 5.00
CA GLY A 150 4.86 8.36 3.74
C GLY A 150 5.62 8.95 2.55
N TYR A 151 5.29 8.47 1.35
CA TYR A 151 5.96 8.86 0.10
C TYR A 151 6.15 10.36 -0.13
N ARG A 152 5.23 11.22 0.37
CA ARG A 152 5.35 12.68 0.21
C ARG A 152 6.55 13.24 0.96
N ARG A 153 6.78 12.80 2.19
CA ARG A 153 7.95 13.22 2.97
C ARG A 153 9.23 12.64 2.42
N LEU A 154 9.22 11.35 2.04
CA LEU A 154 10.36 10.72 1.37
C LEU A 154 10.72 11.44 0.06
N HIS A 155 9.72 11.93 -0.67
CA HIS A 155 9.95 12.74 -1.88
C HIS A 155 10.67 14.05 -1.58
N ILE A 156 10.27 14.76 -0.50
CA ILE A 156 10.92 16.00 -0.09
C ILE A 156 12.37 15.74 0.33
N LEU A 157 12.62 14.69 1.13
CA LEU A 157 13.97 14.33 1.54
C LEU A 157 14.87 13.99 0.34
N LEU A 158 14.38 13.15 -0.57
CA LEU A 158 15.11 12.81 -1.80
C LEU A 158 15.38 14.06 -2.64
N LYS A 159 14.43 14.98 -2.76
CA LYS A 159 14.63 16.24 -3.48
C LYS A 159 15.72 17.12 -2.83
N ARG A 160 15.79 17.15 -1.49
CA ARG A 160 16.86 17.85 -0.74
C ARG A 160 18.24 17.21 -0.96
N GLU A 161 18.28 15.89 -1.19
CA GLU A 161 19.49 15.14 -1.57
C GLU A 161 19.87 15.32 -3.05
N GLY A 162 19.14 16.14 -3.83
CA GLY A 162 19.42 16.40 -5.24
C GLY A 162 18.75 15.43 -6.23
N TRP A 163 17.86 14.54 -5.77
CA TRP A 163 17.11 13.66 -6.66
C TRP A 163 15.96 14.42 -7.34
N ASP A 164 16.10 14.75 -8.61
CA ASP A 164 14.98 15.29 -9.40
C ASP A 164 14.09 14.16 -9.90
N VAL A 165 13.08 13.84 -9.11
CA VAL A 165 12.14 12.75 -9.35
C VAL A 165 10.69 13.24 -9.26
N ASN A 166 9.89 12.90 -10.26
CA ASN A 166 8.44 13.19 -10.19
C ASN A 166 7.77 12.38 -9.08
N TRP A 167 6.96 13.05 -8.24
CA TRP A 167 6.25 12.42 -7.12
C TRP A 167 5.36 11.23 -7.53
N LYS A 168 4.78 11.24 -8.77
CA LYS A 168 4.00 10.12 -9.30
C LYS A 168 4.87 8.89 -9.56
N LYS A 169 6.12 9.10 -10.05
CA LYS A 169 7.11 8.05 -10.23
C LYS A 169 7.50 7.47 -8.88
N LEU A 170 7.84 8.33 -7.92
CA LEU A 170 8.22 7.90 -6.56
C LEU A 170 7.08 7.13 -5.87
N TYR A 171 5.84 7.62 -5.97
CA TYR A 171 4.67 6.93 -5.39
C TYR A 171 4.48 5.52 -5.97
N ARG A 172 4.71 5.35 -7.28
CA ARG A 172 4.69 4.02 -7.90
C ARG A 172 5.76 3.11 -7.32
N LEU A 173 7.02 3.58 -7.26
CA LEU A 173 8.14 2.82 -6.69
C LEU A 173 7.89 2.47 -5.22
N TYR A 174 7.44 3.43 -4.44
CA TYR A 174 7.08 3.26 -3.02
C TYR A 174 6.04 2.14 -2.81
N ARG A 175 5.06 2.03 -3.72
CA ARG A 175 4.07 0.94 -3.67
C ARG A 175 4.63 -0.40 -4.16
N GLU A 176 5.46 -0.38 -5.18
CA GLU A 176 6.13 -1.59 -5.70
C GLU A 176 7.03 -2.22 -4.63
N GLU A 177 7.72 -1.40 -3.82
CA GLU A 177 8.58 -1.86 -2.73
C GLU A 177 7.84 -2.19 -1.41
N GLY A 178 6.52 -2.03 -1.38
CA GLY A 178 5.73 -2.36 -0.19
C GLY A 178 5.90 -1.43 1.02
N LEU A 179 6.48 -0.24 0.83
CA LEU A 179 6.82 0.71 1.89
C LEU A 179 5.62 1.48 2.48
N THR A 180 4.38 1.07 2.15
CA THR A 180 3.17 1.80 2.57
C THR A 180 3.01 1.80 4.10
N VAL A 181 3.06 2.98 4.70
CA VAL A 181 2.79 3.16 6.13
C VAL A 181 1.31 2.87 6.42
N ARG A 182 1.07 1.98 7.36
CA ARG A 182 -0.28 1.61 7.79
C ARG A 182 -0.96 2.82 8.44
N LYS A 183 -2.04 3.30 7.85
CA LYS A 183 -2.88 4.33 8.49
C LYS A 183 -3.66 3.68 9.62
N ARG A 184 -3.63 4.27 10.81
CA ARG A 184 -4.56 3.90 11.89
C ARG A 184 -5.97 4.26 11.41
N GLY A 185 -6.79 3.25 11.10
CA GLY A 185 -8.20 3.42 10.77
C GLY A 185 -8.97 3.72 12.05
N GLY A 186 -9.32 4.99 12.28
CA GLY A 186 -10.28 5.36 13.31
C GLY A 186 -11.71 5.25 12.78
N ARG A 187 -12.68 4.93 13.65
CA ARG A 187 -14.11 5.01 13.34
C ARG A 187 -14.43 6.45 12.93
N LYS A 188 -15.05 6.65 11.77
CA LYS A 188 -15.58 7.95 11.37
C LYS A 188 -16.63 8.37 12.40
N ARG A 189 -16.39 9.47 13.12
CA ARG A 189 -17.36 10.07 14.02
C ARG A 189 -18.06 11.20 13.29
N ALA A 190 -19.34 11.39 13.58
CA ALA A 190 -20.06 12.58 13.14
C ALA A 190 -19.35 13.82 13.71
N VAL A 191 -19.07 14.77 12.86
CA VAL A 191 -18.35 15.99 13.20
C VAL A 191 -19.38 17.10 13.26
N GLY A 192 -19.70 17.56 14.47
CA GLY A 192 -20.49 18.77 14.67
C GLY A 192 -19.77 20.02 14.12
N THR A 193 -20.43 21.16 14.20
CA THR A 193 -19.85 22.47 13.82
C THR A 193 -18.52 22.69 14.59
N ARG A 194 -17.43 22.74 13.83
CA ARG A 194 -16.07 22.96 14.37
C ARG A 194 -15.74 24.43 14.16
N ALA A 195 -15.52 25.16 15.24
CA ALA A 195 -14.94 26.48 15.20
C ALA A 195 -13.50 26.37 15.75
N PRO A 196 -12.49 26.13 14.89
CA PRO A 196 -11.10 26.17 15.34
C PRO A 196 -10.73 27.59 15.76
N MET A 197 -9.82 27.74 16.70
CA MET A 197 -9.25 29.05 17.03
C MET A 197 -8.56 29.65 15.79
N ALA A 198 -8.58 30.97 15.66
CA ALA A 198 -7.88 31.65 14.58
C ALA A 198 -6.40 31.23 14.54
N ILE A 199 -5.87 31.03 13.33
CA ILE A 199 -4.46 30.66 13.14
C ILE A 199 -3.62 31.90 13.41
N PRO A 200 -2.56 31.83 14.27
CA PRO A 200 -1.63 32.93 14.48
C PRO A 200 -1.02 33.38 13.15
N GLN A 201 -0.77 34.71 13.05
CA GLN A 201 -0.22 35.30 11.84
C GLN A 201 1.32 35.50 11.92
N GLY A 202 1.91 35.24 13.08
CA GLY A 202 3.35 35.39 13.30
C GLY A 202 3.87 34.52 14.47
N PRO A 203 5.21 34.36 14.54
CA PRO A 203 5.85 33.63 15.63
C PRO A 203 5.53 34.28 17.00
N ASN A 204 5.53 33.46 18.04
CA ASN A 204 5.28 33.89 19.43
C ASN A 204 3.91 34.54 19.68
N GLN A 205 3.00 34.58 18.73
CA GLN A 205 1.65 35.06 19.02
C GLN A 205 0.89 34.11 19.93
N ARG A 206 1.11 32.78 19.76
CA ARG A 206 0.43 31.78 20.58
C ARG A 206 1.26 30.52 20.77
N TRP A 207 1.43 30.13 22.01
CA TRP A 207 1.99 28.81 22.37
C TRP A 207 0.92 27.89 22.87
N SER A 208 0.96 26.61 22.43
CA SER A 208 0.11 25.52 22.93
C SER A 208 0.91 24.59 23.83
N LEU A 209 0.35 24.30 25.00
CA LEU A 209 0.96 23.43 26.02
C LEU A 209 0.16 22.14 26.21
N ASP A 210 0.86 21.05 26.49
CA ASP A 210 0.22 19.79 26.91
C ASP A 210 1.23 18.83 27.55
N PHE A 211 0.72 17.84 28.28
CA PHE A 211 1.50 16.79 28.91
C PHE A 211 1.30 15.45 28.22
N VAL A 212 2.38 14.78 27.91
CA VAL A 212 2.39 13.39 27.45
C VAL A 212 2.95 12.49 28.55
N SER A 213 2.31 11.39 28.84
CA SER A 213 2.81 10.41 29.81
C SER A 213 3.28 9.14 29.12
N ASP A 214 4.35 8.55 29.64
CA ASP A 214 4.88 7.25 29.22
C ASP A 214 5.52 6.53 30.43
N ALA A 215 6.06 5.33 30.23
CA ALA A 215 6.68 4.52 31.25
C ALA A 215 8.10 4.07 30.88
N LEU A 216 8.94 3.99 31.91
CA LEU A 216 10.25 3.34 31.80
C LEU A 216 10.09 1.82 31.72
N ALA A 217 11.14 1.11 31.32
CA ALA A 217 11.15 -0.34 31.23
C ALA A 217 10.87 -1.05 32.57
N ASP A 218 11.15 -0.39 33.69
CA ASP A 218 10.84 -0.87 35.05
C ASP A 218 9.40 -0.54 35.53
N GLY A 219 8.58 0.04 34.66
CA GLY A 219 7.18 0.39 34.92
C GLY A 219 6.98 1.77 35.60
N ARG A 220 8.03 2.47 36.02
CA ARG A 220 7.91 3.82 36.57
C ARG A 220 7.43 4.77 35.48
N ARG A 221 6.44 5.60 35.81
CA ARG A 221 5.89 6.60 34.89
C ARG A 221 6.74 7.85 34.86
N PHE A 222 6.82 8.47 33.69
CA PHE A 222 7.35 9.80 33.49
C PHE A 222 6.42 10.64 32.64
N ARG A 223 6.58 11.94 32.71
CA ARG A 223 5.78 12.90 31.94
C ARG A 223 6.70 13.77 31.08
N ILE A 224 6.15 14.23 29.99
CA ILE A 224 6.82 15.11 29.04
C ILE A 224 5.95 16.35 28.92
N PHE A 225 6.47 17.48 29.33
CA PHE A 225 5.85 18.78 29.10
C PHE A 225 6.26 19.27 27.70
N CYS A 226 5.28 19.48 26.84
CA CYS A 226 5.47 19.90 25.46
C CYS A 226 4.96 21.31 25.25
N VAL A 227 5.78 22.17 24.63
CA VAL A 227 5.46 23.55 24.27
C VAL A 227 5.67 23.72 22.76
N ILE A 228 4.63 24.18 22.06
CA ILE A 228 4.64 24.35 20.61
C ILE A 228 4.28 25.78 20.26
N ASP A 229 5.01 26.40 19.34
CA ASP A 229 4.57 27.60 18.67
C ASP A 229 3.52 27.26 17.61
N ASP A 230 2.34 27.80 17.77
CA ASP A 230 1.19 27.46 16.90
C ASP A 230 1.33 28.00 15.47
N PHE A 231 2.15 29.00 15.24
CA PHE A 231 2.43 29.53 13.91
C PHE A 231 3.42 28.65 13.15
N SER A 232 4.64 28.53 13.68
CA SER A 232 5.74 27.80 13.02
C SER A 232 5.65 26.28 13.17
N ARG A 233 4.84 25.78 14.09
CA ARG A 233 4.78 24.36 14.52
C ARG A 233 6.08 23.91 15.21
N GLU A 234 6.97 24.81 15.54
CA GLU A 234 8.23 24.52 16.20
C GLU A 234 7.97 24.03 17.63
N CYS A 235 8.61 22.95 18.00
CA CYS A 235 8.61 22.47 19.37
C CYS A 235 9.64 23.21 20.18
N LEU A 236 9.18 24.15 21.01
CA LEU A 236 10.02 25.02 21.81
C LEU A 236 10.66 24.26 22.98
N ALA A 237 9.92 23.35 23.60
CA ALA A 237 10.43 22.48 24.66
C ALA A 237 9.77 21.12 24.72
N THR A 238 10.56 20.10 25.14
CA THR A 238 10.12 18.81 25.62
C THR A 238 10.82 18.51 26.93
N VAL A 239 10.16 18.82 28.06
CA VAL A 239 10.76 18.63 29.41
C VAL A 239 10.32 17.27 29.95
N VAL A 240 11.28 16.38 30.15
CA VAL A 240 11.02 15.00 30.60
C VAL A 240 11.37 14.84 32.07
N ASP A 241 10.36 14.56 32.90
CA ASP A 241 10.58 14.30 34.33
C ASP A 241 9.52 13.35 34.93
N THR A 242 9.78 12.84 36.11
CA THR A 242 8.80 12.03 36.86
C THR A 242 7.77 12.91 37.56
N SER A 243 8.12 14.17 37.88
CA SER A 243 7.22 15.14 38.47
C SER A 243 7.46 16.54 37.85
N LEU A 244 6.39 17.19 37.43
CA LEU A 244 6.39 18.51 36.82
C LEU A 244 5.35 19.38 37.52
N SER A 245 5.77 20.08 38.56
CA SER A 245 4.92 21.03 39.29
C SER A 245 4.72 22.33 38.52
N GLY A 246 3.68 23.12 38.86
CA GLY A 246 3.43 24.43 38.24
C GLY A 246 4.64 25.38 38.33
N ILE A 247 5.37 25.40 39.47
CA ILE A 247 6.62 26.19 39.64
C ILE A 247 7.68 25.73 38.62
N ARG A 248 7.79 24.43 38.36
CA ARG A 248 8.73 23.90 37.36
C ARG A 248 8.31 24.31 35.95
N VAL A 249 7.01 24.25 35.65
CA VAL A 249 6.47 24.69 34.37
C VAL A 249 6.75 26.17 34.13
N ALA A 250 6.50 27.06 35.12
CA ALA A 250 6.77 28.49 35.04
C ALA A 250 8.26 28.78 34.71
N ARG A 251 9.19 28.09 35.38
CA ARG A 251 10.63 28.21 35.08
C ARG A 251 11.01 27.79 33.68
N GLU A 252 10.40 26.73 33.18
CA GLU A 252 10.68 26.29 31.81
C GLU A 252 10.10 27.25 30.77
N LEU A 253 8.93 27.86 31.04
CA LEU A 253 8.38 28.92 30.18
C LEU A 253 9.26 30.16 30.18
N ASP A 254 9.76 30.59 31.34
CA ASP A 254 10.73 31.71 31.43
C ASP A 254 12.00 31.42 30.62
N ARG A 255 12.54 30.19 30.73
CA ARG A 255 13.71 29.75 29.94
C ARG A 255 13.46 29.77 28.42
N ILE A 256 12.27 29.43 27.97
CA ILE A 256 11.89 29.54 26.56
C ILE A 256 11.81 31.02 26.18
N ALA A 257 11.19 31.85 27.03
CA ALA A 257 10.99 33.25 26.77
C ALA A 257 12.31 34.05 26.75
N GLU A 258 13.32 33.66 27.52
CA GLU A 258 14.67 34.24 27.46
C GLU A 258 15.30 34.12 26.06
N MET A 259 15.01 33.05 25.34
CA MET A 259 15.56 32.80 24.01
C MET A 259 14.68 33.35 22.86
N ARG A 260 13.36 33.46 23.08
CA ARG A 260 12.37 33.68 22.02
C ARG A 260 11.51 34.95 22.25
N GLY A 261 11.53 35.53 23.43
CA GLY A 261 10.51 36.48 23.88
C GLY A 261 9.26 35.77 24.40
N PHE A 262 8.45 36.53 25.16
CA PHE A 262 7.17 36.01 25.67
C PHE A 262 6.12 35.89 24.56
N PRO A 263 5.20 34.88 24.64
CA PRO A 263 4.08 34.80 23.73
C PRO A 263 3.02 35.87 24.10
N CYS A 264 2.19 36.25 23.12
CA CYS A 264 1.02 37.05 23.40
C CYS A 264 -0.04 36.25 24.18
N MET A 265 -0.18 34.94 23.81
CA MET A 265 -1.16 34.07 24.42
C MET A 265 -0.58 32.66 24.62
N VAL A 266 -1.04 31.99 25.66
CA VAL A 266 -0.81 30.56 25.89
C VAL A 266 -2.15 29.82 25.89
N VAL A 267 -2.21 28.65 25.26
CA VAL A 267 -3.35 27.77 25.27
C VAL A 267 -2.99 26.46 25.95
N SER A 268 -3.79 26.01 26.90
CA SER A 268 -3.59 24.75 27.61
C SER A 268 -4.91 24.05 27.95
N ASP A 269 -4.82 22.77 28.31
CA ASP A 269 -5.90 22.10 29.03
C ASP A 269 -6.04 22.59 30.49
N ASN A 270 -7.05 22.09 31.21
CA ASN A 270 -7.31 22.43 32.61
C ASN A 270 -6.55 21.47 33.57
N GLY A 271 -5.34 21.03 33.18
CA GLY A 271 -4.50 20.23 34.05
C GLY A 271 -4.17 20.95 35.39
N THR A 272 -4.11 20.21 36.50
CA THR A 272 -3.87 20.77 37.83
C THR A 272 -2.57 21.56 37.95
N GLU A 273 -1.56 21.16 37.18
CA GLU A 273 -0.26 21.87 37.15
C GLU A 273 -0.36 23.22 36.43
N LEU A 274 -1.22 23.32 35.42
CA LEU A 274 -1.41 24.51 34.59
C LEU A 274 -2.41 25.50 35.19
N THR A 275 -3.26 25.02 36.11
CA THR A 275 -4.22 25.84 36.84
C THR A 275 -3.73 26.21 38.27
N SER A 276 -2.46 25.92 38.59
CA SER A 276 -1.86 26.19 39.90
C SER A 276 -1.65 27.68 40.18
N ASN A 277 -1.61 28.07 41.47
CA ASN A 277 -1.33 29.44 41.88
C ASN A 277 0.01 29.97 41.31
N ALA A 278 1.01 29.10 41.10
CA ALA A 278 2.27 29.48 40.50
C ALA A 278 2.09 29.91 39.02
N MET A 279 1.18 29.30 38.32
CA MET A 279 0.89 29.65 36.91
C MET A 279 0.03 30.90 36.82
N LEU A 280 -0.95 31.08 37.72
CA LEU A 280 -1.74 32.29 37.77
C LEU A 280 -0.83 33.51 38.04
N LYS A 281 0.07 33.41 39.03
CA LYS A 281 1.05 34.44 39.30
C LYS A 281 1.98 34.70 38.11
N TRP A 282 2.46 33.66 37.44
CA TRP A 282 3.32 33.81 36.27
C TRP A 282 2.62 34.56 35.11
N GLN A 283 1.32 34.31 34.88
CA GLN A 283 0.51 35.00 33.87
C GLN A 283 0.42 36.51 34.18
N GLU A 284 0.16 36.86 35.44
CA GLU A 284 0.07 38.26 35.91
C GLU A 284 1.42 38.95 35.80
N ASP A 285 2.49 38.34 36.34
CA ASP A 285 3.85 38.91 36.36
C ASP A 285 4.41 39.13 34.95
N ARG A 286 4.06 38.28 34.00
CA ARG A 286 4.55 38.31 32.61
C ARG A 286 3.57 38.95 31.61
N GLN A 287 2.36 39.30 32.05
CA GLN A 287 1.29 39.87 31.22
C GLN A 287 0.99 39.04 29.97
N VAL A 288 0.97 37.71 30.12
CA VAL A 288 0.68 36.74 29.07
C VAL A 288 -0.77 36.31 29.18
N GLU A 289 -1.54 36.46 28.11
CA GLU A 289 -2.92 35.97 28.06
C GLU A 289 -2.94 34.45 28.13
N TRP A 290 -3.80 33.89 28.98
CA TRP A 290 -3.91 32.44 29.12
C TRP A 290 -5.32 31.97 28.81
N HIS A 291 -5.43 31.10 27.79
CA HIS A 291 -6.68 30.50 27.36
C HIS A 291 -6.76 29.02 27.76
N TYR A 292 -7.64 28.72 28.71
CA TYR A 292 -7.97 27.35 29.07
C TYR A 292 -9.01 26.82 28.11
N ILE A 293 -8.76 25.63 27.49
CA ILE A 293 -9.71 25.04 26.58
C ILE A 293 -10.99 24.64 27.31
N ALA A 294 -12.14 24.85 26.65
CA ALA A 294 -13.41 24.43 27.22
C ALA A 294 -13.48 22.91 27.36
N PRO A 295 -14.07 22.37 28.46
CA PRO A 295 -14.24 20.94 28.64
C PRO A 295 -14.93 20.30 27.43
N GLY A 296 -14.37 19.20 26.91
CA GLY A 296 -14.90 18.49 25.74
C GLY A 296 -14.60 19.13 24.38
N LYS A 297 -13.80 20.21 24.31
CA LYS A 297 -13.37 20.85 23.05
C LYS A 297 -11.85 20.72 22.81
N PRO A 298 -11.31 19.52 22.67
CA PRO A 298 -9.86 19.29 22.46
C PRO A 298 -9.33 19.97 21.20
N MET A 299 -10.17 20.29 20.24
CA MET A 299 -9.78 20.99 19.01
C MET A 299 -9.19 22.37 19.22
N GLN A 300 -9.43 23.02 20.37
CA GLN A 300 -8.84 24.30 20.70
C GLN A 300 -7.33 24.17 20.99
N ASN A 301 -6.85 22.97 21.35
CA ASN A 301 -5.43 22.64 21.53
C ASN A 301 -4.87 21.70 20.44
N GLY A 302 -5.47 21.72 19.25
CA GLY A 302 -5.21 20.75 18.18
C GLY A 302 -3.77 20.73 17.65
N PHE A 303 -2.99 21.81 17.85
CA PHE A 303 -1.62 21.88 17.38
C PHE A 303 -0.68 21.02 18.23
N VAL A 304 -0.72 21.18 19.54
CA VAL A 304 0.08 20.37 20.45
C VAL A 304 -0.43 18.93 20.49
N GLU A 305 -1.74 18.69 20.36
CA GLU A 305 -2.28 17.31 20.22
C GLU A 305 -1.73 16.61 18.97
N SER A 306 -1.68 17.33 17.84
CA SER A 306 -1.07 16.81 16.62
C SER A 306 0.41 16.51 16.79
N PHE A 307 1.15 17.35 17.50
CA PHE A 307 2.55 17.13 17.85
C PHE A 307 2.70 15.89 18.74
N ASN A 308 1.92 15.80 19.82
CA ASN A 308 1.94 14.68 20.76
C ASN A 308 1.63 13.34 20.06
N GLY A 309 0.70 13.35 19.10
CA GLY A 309 0.45 12.18 18.26
C GLY A 309 1.68 11.75 17.45
N ARG A 310 2.50 12.70 16.96
CA ARG A 310 3.75 12.42 16.26
C ARG A 310 4.83 11.91 17.21
N LEU A 311 4.99 12.59 18.36
CA LEU A 311 5.92 12.16 19.39
C LEU A 311 5.66 10.71 19.80
N ARG A 312 4.38 10.35 20.02
CA ARG A 312 4.00 8.95 20.32
C ARG A 312 4.33 8.01 19.19
N ASP A 313 3.92 8.34 17.97
CA ASP A 313 4.04 7.41 16.81
C ASP A 313 5.48 7.27 16.31
N GLU A 314 6.29 8.33 16.39
CA GLU A 314 7.62 8.38 15.76
C GLU A 314 8.76 8.21 16.79
N CYS A 315 8.49 8.37 18.09
CA CYS A 315 9.50 8.24 19.16
C CYS A 315 9.07 7.27 20.26
N LEU A 316 8.00 7.57 21.00
CA LEU A 316 7.66 6.83 22.21
C LEU A 316 7.32 5.35 21.91
N ASN A 317 6.53 5.08 20.89
CA ASN A 317 6.15 3.72 20.49
C ASN A 317 7.25 2.93 19.75
N GLU A 318 8.34 3.60 19.35
CA GLU A 318 9.44 2.96 18.62
C GLU A 318 10.62 2.60 19.54
N HIS A 319 10.62 3.09 20.80
CA HIS A 319 11.72 2.90 21.72
C HIS A 319 11.27 2.37 23.09
N LEU A 320 12.15 1.62 23.75
CA LEU A 320 12.05 1.28 25.16
C LEU A 320 12.98 2.20 25.95
N PHE A 321 12.52 2.67 27.11
CA PHE A 321 13.25 3.62 27.94
C PHE A 321 13.82 2.94 29.21
N PRO A 322 15.07 2.47 29.21
CA PRO A 322 15.65 1.82 30.40
C PRO A 322 15.78 2.79 31.58
N THR A 323 16.09 4.06 31.32
CA THR A 323 16.28 5.09 32.35
C THR A 323 15.68 6.43 31.92
N LEU A 324 15.40 7.28 32.89
CA LEU A 324 14.92 8.65 32.63
C LEU A 324 15.96 9.49 31.84
N ARG A 325 17.25 9.26 32.09
CA ARG A 325 18.33 9.93 31.34
C ARG A 325 18.29 9.54 29.86
N HIS A 326 18.07 8.27 29.58
CA HIS A 326 17.94 7.75 28.21
C HIS A 326 16.69 8.35 27.52
N ALA A 327 15.55 8.39 28.22
CA ALA A 327 14.34 9.02 27.71
C ALA A 327 14.57 10.52 27.37
N ARG A 328 15.22 11.27 28.25
CA ARG A 328 15.58 12.67 27.99
C ARG A 328 16.41 12.84 26.74
N HIS A 329 17.44 11.99 26.56
CA HIS A 329 18.32 12.06 25.39
C HIS A 329 17.59 11.75 24.09
N LEU A 330 16.83 10.66 24.03
CA LEU A 330 16.11 10.26 22.82
C LEU A 330 15.02 11.26 22.43
N ILE A 331 14.26 11.75 23.41
CA ILE A 331 13.19 12.73 23.15
C ILE A 331 13.78 14.08 22.71
N ALA A 332 14.92 14.49 23.28
CA ALA A 332 15.62 15.69 22.83
C ALA A 332 16.12 15.55 21.38
N ALA A 333 16.78 14.44 21.06
CA ALA A 333 17.25 14.16 19.69
C ALA A 333 16.07 14.13 18.70
N TRP A 334 14.95 13.50 19.07
CA TRP A 334 13.76 13.48 18.24
C TRP A 334 13.15 14.88 18.04
N ARG A 335 13.12 15.73 19.10
CA ARG A 335 12.68 17.12 18.99
C ARG A 335 13.55 17.93 18.03
N ASP A 336 14.87 17.76 18.13
CA ASP A 336 15.80 18.45 17.23
C ASP A 336 15.58 18.00 15.78
N ASP A 337 15.39 16.72 15.55
CA ASP A 337 15.03 16.18 14.24
C ASP A 337 13.67 16.70 13.74
N TYR A 338 12.67 16.76 14.61
CA TYR A 338 11.35 17.31 14.31
C TYR A 338 11.42 18.77 13.86
N ASN A 339 12.22 19.59 14.50
CA ASN A 339 12.36 21.02 14.21
C ASN A 339 13.21 21.31 12.97
N HIS A 340 14.31 20.55 12.74
CA HIS A 340 15.33 20.89 11.75
C HIS A 340 15.27 20.00 10.49
N ASN A 341 14.80 18.77 10.58
CA ASN A 341 14.90 17.82 9.45
C ASN A 341 13.54 17.34 8.95
N ARG A 342 12.52 17.34 9.80
CA ARG A 342 11.23 16.73 9.47
C ARG A 342 10.38 17.66 8.59
N PRO A 343 10.05 17.25 7.33
CA PRO A 343 9.19 18.05 6.47
C PRO A 343 7.73 18.07 6.96
N HIS A 344 7.09 19.22 6.97
CA HIS A 344 5.69 19.41 7.33
C HIS A 344 4.84 19.75 6.12
N SER A 345 3.78 18.96 5.88
CA SER A 345 2.87 19.22 4.76
C SER A 345 2.03 20.49 4.93
N SER A 346 1.82 20.94 6.16
CA SER A 346 1.12 22.20 6.47
C SER A 346 2.01 23.43 6.35
N LEU A 347 3.31 23.25 6.15
CA LEU A 347 4.31 24.29 5.95
C LEU A 347 4.98 24.12 4.57
N ASP A 348 4.24 23.68 3.58
CA ASP A 348 4.69 23.46 2.19
C ASP A 348 5.96 22.59 2.06
N GLY A 349 6.15 21.68 3.03
CA GLY A 349 7.30 20.78 3.06
C GLY A 349 8.54 21.36 3.74
N LEU A 350 8.46 22.57 4.27
CA LEU A 350 9.50 23.13 5.13
C LEU A 350 9.51 22.45 6.50
N THR A 351 10.64 22.53 7.19
CA THR A 351 10.73 22.20 8.61
C THR A 351 10.17 23.35 9.44
N PRO A 352 9.77 23.12 10.70
CA PRO A 352 9.36 24.20 11.59
C PRO A 352 10.39 25.34 11.69
N ARG A 353 11.67 24.99 11.74
CA ARG A 353 12.77 25.98 11.86
C ARG A 353 12.95 26.78 10.58
N GLU A 354 12.96 26.13 9.41
CA GLU A 354 13.02 26.83 8.11
C GLU A 354 11.83 27.78 7.93
N TYR A 355 10.62 27.36 8.33
CA TYR A 355 9.42 28.17 8.24
C TYR A 355 9.48 29.40 9.18
N HIS A 356 10.00 29.21 10.38
CA HIS A 356 10.19 30.31 11.34
C HIS A 356 11.18 31.35 10.81
N GLN A 357 12.37 30.93 10.35
CA GLN A 357 13.40 31.82 9.80
C GLN A 357 12.90 32.62 8.60
N ARG A 358 12.24 31.95 7.65
CA ARG A 358 11.65 32.63 6.50
C ARG A 358 10.64 33.70 6.93
N SER A 359 9.81 33.43 7.92
CA SER A 359 8.83 34.37 8.42
C SER A 359 9.50 35.57 9.08
N GLU A 360 10.62 35.42 9.81
CA GLU A 360 11.39 36.52 10.38
C GLU A 360 12.00 37.38 9.26
N GLU A 361 12.55 36.76 8.21
CA GLU A 361 13.09 37.48 7.04
C GLU A 361 12.00 38.28 6.32
N ASP A 362 10.84 37.69 6.05
CA ASP A 362 9.70 38.37 5.44
C ASP A 362 9.19 39.57 6.30
N GLN A 363 9.14 39.42 7.63
CA GLN A 363 8.76 40.51 8.54
C GLN A 363 9.81 41.61 8.57
N THR A 364 11.08 41.28 8.51
CA THR A 364 12.18 42.28 8.50
C THR A 364 12.17 43.06 7.19
N LEU A 365 11.97 42.39 6.04
CA LEU A 365 11.84 43.04 4.74
C LEU A 365 10.63 44.00 4.70
N ASN A 366 9.48 43.55 5.21
CA ASN A 366 8.28 44.39 5.28
C ASN A 366 8.46 45.64 6.19
N ARG A 367 9.23 45.51 7.28
CA ARG A 367 9.56 46.66 8.15
C ARG A 367 10.56 47.62 7.51
N ALA A 368 11.44 47.14 6.65
CA ALA A 368 12.39 47.98 5.93
C ALA A 368 11.75 48.77 4.75
N HIS A 369 10.53 48.37 4.34
CA HIS A 369 9.74 49.05 3.29
C HIS A 369 8.65 50.00 3.84
N LEU A 370 8.50 50.09 5.16
CA LEU A 370 7.64 51.06 5.86
C LEU A 370 8.48 52.21 6.44
#